data_f24cf82e3d4bcf8b8f91feb202265708
#
_entry.id   f24cf82e3d4bcf8b8f91feb202265708
#
_cell.length_a   1.000
_cell.length_b   1.000
_cell.length_c   1.000
_cell.angle_alpha   90.00
_cell.angle_beta   90.00
_cell.angle_gamma   90.00
#
_symmetry.space_group_name_H-M   'P 1'
#
loop_
_entity.id
_entity.type
_entity.pdbx_description
1 polymer ?
#
loop_
_entity_poly.entity_id
_entity_poly.type
_entity_poly.pdbx_seq_one_letter_code
_entity_poly.pdbx_strand_id
1 'polypeptide(L)'
;MNCKINRNAAKVLKKMLSTEEAEGKMIRVYITHMHGDHAHYDMKLDTPAEYDEIVKTDKDIDILLDSREEFLDGVWIKYFYVPEEGFEITNLSKEPHGHHHH
;
A
#
# COMPACT_ATOMS: atom_id res chain seq x y z
N MET A 1 -5.48 10.36 -4.88
CA MET A 1 -4.33 9.42 -4.77
C MET A 1 -4.65 8.12 -5.46
N ASN A 2 -3.61 7.41 -5.88
CA ASN A 2 -3.73 6.13 -6.58
C ASN A 2 -3.06 5.01 -5.80
N CYS A 3 -3.62 3.81 -5.91
CA CYS A 3 -3.05 2.61 -5.32
C CYS A 3 -3.34 1.43 -6.25
N LYS A 4 -2.31 0.61 -6.48
CA LYS A 4 -2.45 -0.63 -7.25
C LYS A 4 -2.28 -1.83 -6.34
N ILE A 5 -2.99 -2.89 -6.65
CA ILE A 5 -2.91 -4.15 -5.90
C ILE A 5 -2.83 -5.28 -6.93
N ASN A 6 -1.83 -6.17 -6.80
CA ASN A 6 -1.81 -7.32 -7.70
C ASN A 6 -2.83 -8.37 -7.25
N ARG A 7 -3.10 -9.35 -8.12
CA ARG A 7 -4.13 -10.36 -7.87
C ARG A 7 -3.88 -11.14 -6.58
N ASN A 8 -2.64 -11.54 -6.35
CA ASN A 8 -2.30 -12.33 -5.16
C ASN A 8 -2.49 -11.51 -3.88
N ALA A 9 -2.07 -10.25 -3.91
CA ALA A 9 -2.28 -9.37 -2.77
C ALA A 9 -3.76 -9.18 -2.48
N ALA A 10 -4.58 -9.03 -3.52
CA ALA A 10 -6.02 -8.86 -3.35
C ALA A 10 -6.63 -10.07 -2.62
N LYS A 11 -6.22 -11.29 -2.97
CA LYS A 11 -6.71 -12.48 -2.29
C LYS A 11 -6.37 -12.49 -0.81
N VAL A 12 -5.13 -12.18 -0.47
CA VAL A 12 -4.68 -12.17 0.92
C VAL A 12 -5.37 -11.06 1.70
N LEU A 13 -5.46 -9.87 1.14
CA LEU A 13 -6.11 -8.74 1.79
C LEU A 13 -7.60 -8.99 2.03
N LYS A 14 -8.29 -9.62 1.09
CA LYS A 14 -9.70 -9.97 1.27
C LYS A 14 -9.90 -10.95 2.42
N LYS A 15 -8.98 -11.90 2.58
CA LYS A 15 -9.01 -12.81 3.72
C LYS A 15 -8.80 -12.06 5.03
N MET A 16 -7.84 -11.14 5.07
CA MET A 16 -7.59 -10.33 6.26
C MET A 16 -8.82 -9.50 6.62
N LEU A 17 -9.49 -8.93 5.63
CA LEU A 17 -10.67 -8.09 5.84
C LEU A 17 -11.91 -8.89 6.23
N SER A 18 -11.91 -10.21 6.05
CA SER A 18 -13.03 -11.07 6.42
C SER A 18 -12.98 -11.55 7.86
N THR A 19 -11.93 -11.18 8.62
CA THR A 19 -11.78 -11.60 10.01
C THR A 19 -12.55 -10.67 10.95
N GLU A 20 -12.84 -11.15 12.16
CA GLU A 20 -13.49 -10.31 13.18
C GLU A 20 -12.66 -9.10 13.55
N GLU A 21 -11.33 -9.26 13.57
CA GLU A 21 -10.41 -8.15 13.88
C GLU A 21 -10.54 -7.01 12.89
N ALA A 22 -10.94 -7.31 11.66
CA ALA A 22 -11.06 -6.31 10.61
C ALA A 22 -12.41 -5.58 10.62
N GLU A 23 -13.34 -5.97 11.48
CA GLU A 23 -14.66 -5.35 11.50
C GLU A 23 -14.56 -3.85 11.77
N GLY A 24 -15.12 -3.05 10.87
CA GLY A 24 -15.06 -1.60 10.94
C GLY A 24 -13.70 -1.01 10.58
N LYS A 25 -12.79 -1.82 10.07
CA LYS A 25 -11.43 -1.37 9.72
C LYS A 25 -11.15 -1.56 8.24
N MET A 26 -10.13 -0.87 7.79
CA MET A 26 -9.66 -0.91 6.41
C MET A 26 -8.15 -1.13 6.40
N ILE A 27 -7.61 -1.43 5.25
CA ILE A 27 -6.16 -1.58 5.09
C ILE A 27 -5.55 -0.19 4.96
N ARG A 28 -4.58 0.13 5.81
CA ARG A 28 -3.78 1.35 5.73
C ARG A 28 -2.38 1.00 5.25
N VAL A 29 -1.90 1.72 4.23
CA VAL A 29 -0.48 1.70 3.86
C VAL A 29 0.15 2.93 4.51
N TYR A 30 1.31 2.74 5.12
CA TYR A 30 2.01 3.83 5.78
C TYR A 30 3.52 3.70 5.57
N ILE A 31 4.22 4.81 5.79
CA ILE A 31 5.67 4.87 5.64
C ILE A 31 6.30 4.50 6.97
N THR A 32 7.17 3.49 6.96
CA THR A 32 7.91 3.08 8.15
C THR A 32 9.22 3.81 8.28
N HIS A 33 9.81 4.19 7.15
CA HIS A 33 11.15 4.75 7.14
C HIS A 33 11.43 5.47 5.82
N MET A 34 12.21 6.53 5.89
CA MET A 34 12.66 7.29 4.72
C MET A 34 14.18 7.30 4.66
N HIS A 35 14.72 6.99 3.49
CA HIS A 35 16.14 7.18 3.18
C HIS A 35 16.22 8.19 2.06
N GLY A 36 16.46 9.45 2.39
CA GLY A 36 16.42 10.49 1.39
C GLY A 36 15.04 10.56 0.75
N ASP A 37 14.97 10.27 -0.54
CA ASP A 37 13.72 10.24 -1.29
C ASP A 37 13.21 8.82 -1.57
N HIS A 38 13.75 7.83 -0.85
CA HIS A 38 13.31 6.44 -0.94
C HIS A 38 12.52 6.06 0.31
N ALA A 39 11.26 5.67 0.14
CA ALA A 39 10.37 5.31 1.24
C ALA A 39 10.24 3.79 1.38
N HIS A 40 10.14 3.34 2.63
CA HIS A 40 9.77 1.98 2.96
C HIS A 40 8.35 1.99 3.51
N TYR A 41 7.56 0.99 3.15
CA TYR A 41 6.14 0.92 3.45
C TYR A 41 5.77 -0.32 4.21
N ASP A 42 4.67 -0.24 4.96
CA ASP A 42 4.03 -1.40 5.56
C ASP A 42 2.53 -1.18 5.56
N MET A 43 1.79 -2.18 6.01
CA MET A 43 0.33 -2.14 6.07
C MET A 43 -0.15 -2.55 7.44
N LYS A 44 -1.34 -2.07 7.78
CA LYS A 44 -2.04 -2.51 8.99
C LYS A 44 -3.55 -2.31 8.81
N LEU A 45 -4.33 -2.96 9.65
CA LEU A 45 -5.75 -2.68 9.79
C LEU A 45 -5.91 -1.43 10.63
N ASP A 46 -6.75 -0.50 10.18
CA ASP A 46 -6.95 0.76 10.88
C ASP A 46 -8.30 1.36 10.53
N THR A 47 -8.73 2.33 11.31
CA THR A 47 -9.94 3.09 11.03
C THR A 47 -9.58 4.38 10.30
N PRO A 48 -10.48 4.90 9.44
CA PRO A 48 -10.21 6.15 8.75
C PRO A 48 -9.99 7.31 9.73
N ALA A 49 -8.99 8.13 9.45
CA ALA A 49 -8.69 9.34 10.19
C ALA A 49 -9.02 10.55 9.34
N GLU A 50 -9.00 11.73 9.95
CA GLU A 50 -9.40 12.97 9.29
C GLU A 50 -8.63 13.27 8.01
N TYR A 51 -7.35 12.90 7.99
CA TYR A 51 -6.48 13.23 6.86
C TYR A 51 -6.42 12.11 5.81
N ASP A 52 -7.16 11.05 6.01
CA ASP A 52 -7.10 9.91 5.10
C ASP A 52 -7.91 10.13 3.84
N GLU A 53 -7.36 9.67 2.74
CA GLU A 53 -8.13 9.48 1.53
C GLU A 53 -8.46 7.99 1.44
N ILE A 54 -9.72 7.68 1.15
CA ILE A 54 -10.13 6.30 0.89
C ILE A 54 -9.96 6.08 -0.60
N VAL A 55 -8.93 5.32 -0.96
CA VAL A 55 -8.56 5.12 -2.36
C VAL A 55 -9.17 3.82 -2.86
N LYS A 56 -9.98 3.92 -3.89
CA LYS A 56 -10.59 2.75 -4.50
C LYS A 56 -9.63 2.12 -5.49
N THR A 57 -9.47 0.81 -5.39
CA THR A 57 -8.62 0.06 -6.29
C THR A 57 -9.46 -0.73 -7.29
N ASP A 58 -8.81 -1.27 -8.31
CA ASP A 58 -9.48 -2.09 -9.32
C ASP A 58 -9.75 -3.53 -8.84
N LYS A 59 -9.45 -3.83 -7.58
CA LYS A 59 -9.62 -5.15 -6.99
C LYS A 59 -10.73 -5.18 -5.94
N ASP A 60 -11.60 -4.17 -5.90
CA ASP A 60 -12.70 -4.05 -4.93
C ASP A 60 -12.22 -3.99 -3.48
N ILE A 61 -11.06 -3.42 -3.27
CA ILE A 61 -10.50 -3.19 -1.95
C ILE A 61 -10.20 -1.70 -1.84
N ASP A 62 -10.68 -1.08 -0.76
CA ASP A 62 -10.41 0.32 -0.47
C ASP A 62 -9.19 0.41 0.46
N ILE A 63 -8.29 1.33 0.16
CA ILE A 63 -7.04 1.50 0.90
C ILE A 63 -7.02 2.90 1.51
N LEU A 64 -6.61 2.98 2.77
CA LEU A 64 -6.41 4.26 3.45
C LEU A 64 -5.00 4.76 3.20
N LEU A 65 -4.91 5.97 2.65
CA LEU A 65 -3.64 6.67 2.46
C LEU A 65 -3.75 8.05 3.10
N ASP A 66 -2.76 8.41 3.92
CA ASP A 66 -2.71 9.74 4.52
C ASP A 66 -2.47 10.76 3.42
N SER A 67 -3.42 11.66 3.21
CA SER A 67 -3.38 12.62 2.10
C SER A 67 -2.23 13.64 2.22
N ARG A 68 -1.62 13.75 3.39
CA ARG A 68 -0.50 14.66 3.62
C ARG A 68 0.83 14.08 3.16
N GLU A 69 0.87 12.77 2.89
CA GLU A 69 2.09 12.06 2.53
C GLU A 69 2.11 11.77 1.03
N GLU A 70 2.77 12.63 0.26
CA GLU A 70 2.80 12.45 -1.19
C GLU A 70 3.46 11.16 -1.65
N PHE A 71 4.36 10.58 -0.84
CA PHE A 71 5.04 9.33 -1.17
C PHE A 71 4.11 8.12 -1.10
N LEU A 72 2.89 8.29 -0.59
CA LEU A 72 1.88 7.24 -0.62
C LEU A 72 1.09 7.21 -1.92
N ASP A 73 1.07 8.34 -2.65
CA ASP A 73 0.34 8.39 -3.91
C ASP A 73 1.07 7.57 -4.97
N GLY A 74 0.42 6.51 -5.45
CA GLY A 74 0.99 5.62 -6.45
C GLY A 74 1.55 4.32 -5.90
N VAL A 75 1.33 4.00 -4.63
CA VAL A 75 1.84 2.75 -4.05
C VAL A 75 1.25 1.55 -4.77
N TRP A 76 2.05 0.49 -4.85
CA TRP A 76 1.68 -0.76 -5.48
C TRP A 76 1.89 -1.88 -4.47
N ILE A 77 0.81 -2.51 -4.04
CA ILE A 77 0.81 -3.60 -3.09
C ILE A 77 0.87 -4.91 -3.87
N LYS A 78 1.92 -5.69 -3.65
CA LYS A 78 2.14 -6.98 -4.31
C LYS A 78 2.31 -8.07 -3.27
N TYR A 79 1.92 -9.27 -3.64
CA TYR A 79 2.15 -10.45 -2.82
C TYR A 79 2.71 -11.55 -3.72
N PHE A 80 3.79 -12.16 -3.27
CA PHE A 80 4.49 -13.21 -4.01
C PHE A 80 4.54 -14.48 -3.18
N TYR A 81 4.51 -15.60 -3.87
CA TYR A 81 4.68 -16.91 -3.25
C TYR A 81 6.11 -17.42 -3.37
N VAL A 82 6.81 -16.94 -4.38
CA VAL A 82 8.19 -17.35 -4.67
C VAL A 82 9.03 -16.12 -5.01
N PRO A 83 10.33 -16.12 -4.73
CA PRO A 83 11.11 -17.15 -4.02
C PRO A 83 10.78 -17.22 -2.53
N GLU A 84 10.33 -16.13 -1.94
CA GLU A 84 9.84 -16.07 -0.56
C GLU A 84 8.43 -15.53 -0.53
N GLU A 85 7.59 -16.13 0.28
CA GLU A 85 6.22 -15.68 0.40
C GLU A 85 6.14 -14.41 1.24
N GLY A 86 5.42 -13.40 0.76
CA GLY A 86 5.22 -12.18 1.51
C GLY A 86 4.75 -11.00 0.65
N PHE A 87 4.45 -9.91 1.33
CA PHE A 87 4.07 -8.66 0.69
C PHE A 87 5.30 -7.85 0.31
N GLU A 88 5.17 -7.13 -0.80
CA GLU A 88 6.12 -6.11 -1.21
C GLU A 88 5.33 -4.88 -1.61
N ILE A 89 5.64 -3.74 -1.03
CA ILE A 89 4.98 -2.47 -1.36
C ILE A 89 6.03 -1.53 -1.91
N THR A 90 5.79 -1.05 -3.13
CA THR A 90 6.71 -0.13 -3.80
C THR A 90 5.95 1.08 -4.32
N ASN A 91 6.67 2.11 -4.70
CA ASN A 91 6.10 3.25 -5.39
C ASN A 91 7.09 3.74 -6.43
N LEU A 92 7.04 3.14 -7.60
CA LEU A 92 7.97 3.44 -8.68
C LEU A 92 7.85 4.89 -9.16
N SER A 93 6.68 5.49 -9.03
CA SER A 93 6.47 6.87 -9.45
C SER A 93 7.22 7.88 -8.57
N LYS A 94 7.62 7.46 -7.36
CA LYS A 94 8.33 8.32 -6.40
C LYS A 94 9.79 7.93 -6.21
N GLU A 95 10.24 6.84 -6.83
CA GLU A 95 11.63 6.44 -6.71
C GLU A 95 12.51 7.28 -7.64
N PRO A 96 13.75 7.59 -7.22
CA PRO A 96 14.66 8.31 -8.08
C PRO A 96 15.01 7.49 -9.31
N HIS A 97 15.02 8.12 -10.46
CA HIS A 97 15.36 7.49 -11.72
C HIS A 97 16.75 7.86 -12.17
N GLY A 98 17.49 8.35 -11.27
CA GLY A 98 18.78 8.84 -11.55
C GLY A 98 19.60 7.93 -12.31
N HIS A 99 19.74 7.88 -12.87
CA HIS A 99 20.37 7.17 -13.33
C HIS A 99 20.50 6.82 -14.56
N HIS A 100 20.33 6.83 -14.95
CA HIS A 100 20.44 6.33 -16.02
C HIS A 100 21.00 7.01 -17.07
N HIS A 101 21.15 7.31 -17.03
CA HIS A 101 21.40 7.80 -17.77
C HIS A 101 22.17 7.96 -18.45
N HIS A 102 22.40 7.96 -18.46
CA HIS A 102 22.91 8.20 -18.89
C HIS A 102 23.39 8.03 -19.41
#